data_a14bf0d242f07115ded3be53f4a96584
#
_entry.id   a14bf0d242f07115ded3be53f4a96584
#
_cell.length_a   1.000
_cell.length_b   1.000
_cell.length_c   1.000
_cell.angle_alpha   90.00
_cell.angle_beta   90.00
_cell.angle_gamma   90.00
#
_symmetry.space_group_name_H-M   'P 1'
#
loop_
_entity.id
_entity.type
_entity.pdbx_description
1 polymer ?
#
loop_
_entity_poly.entity_id
_entity_poly.type
_entity_poly.pdbx_seq_one_letter_code
_entity_poly.pdbx_strand_id
1 'polypeptide(L)'
;DSPEEYLLKFKVFCGVCGKPMTSDSGTSKSGEVVRYYKCFTRKSGGGCEKMPIRKDILEQIVIDTTLGVFCDTTTVFDLAERIMERHKQRVADNAMLNLLERERAETQRAIDNMMNAMEQGIVTSSTKSRLVHLENKLEEVDGKILIERTKEKVSMKREDVIRFLRDAIRKNPKQLIGTLIKKVVLYDDRIQIYYNFSDRKTQ
;
A
#
# COMPACT_ATOMS: atom_id res chain seq x y z
N ASP A 1 -1.15 14.52 -16.83
CA ASP A 1 -1.47 13.14 -17.26
C ASP A 1 -1.28 13.05 -18.76
N SER A 2 -0.26 12.32 -19.21
CA SER A 2 -0.10 12.12 -20.63
C SER A 2 -1.23 11.21 -21.13
N PRO A 3 -1.88 11.51 -22.28
CA PRO A 3 -2.95 10.68 -22.83
C PRO A 3 -2.49 9.25 -23.20
N GLU A 4 -1.23 8.95 -22.99
CA GLU A 4 -0.58 7.68 -23.29
C GLU A 4 -0.58 6.69 -22.12
N GLU A 5 -0.91 7.12 -20.91
CA GLU A 5 -0.85 6.26 -19.73
C GLU A 5 -2.02 5.27 -19.67
N TYR A 6 -1.69 3.99 -19.52
CA TYR A 6 -2.66 2.92 -19.32
C TYR A 6 -2.96 2.76 -17.82
N LEU A 7 -4.18 3.10 -17.40
CA LEU A 7 -4.64 3.00 -16.02
C LEU A 7 -4.47 1.59 -15.43
N LEU A 8 -4.72 0.57 -16.25
CA LEU A 8 -4.70 -0.84 -15.85
C LEU A 8 -3.44 -1.56 -16.30
N LYS A 9 -2.33 -0.85 -16.53
CA LYS A 9 -1.06 -1.45 -16.92
C LYS A 9 -0.64 -2.54 -15.93
N PHE A 10 -0.28 -3.72 -16.45
CA PHE A 10 0.08 -4.92 -15.68
C PHE A 10 -1.04 -5.56 -14.83
N LYS A 11 -2.28 -5.07 -14.91
CA LYS A 11 -3.40 -5.56 -14.11
C LYS A 11 -4.45 -6.31 -14.92
N VAL A 12 -4.39 -6.28 -16.25
CA VAL A 12 -5.36 -6.94 -17.14
C VAL A 12 -4.84 -8.30 -17.57
N PHE A 13 -5.68 -9.32 -17.43
CA PHE A 13 -5.39 -10.71 -17.78
C PHE A 13 -6.42 -11.25 -18.73
N CYS A 14 -5.99 -12.10 -19.66
CA CYS A 14 -6.85 -12.77 -20.62
C CYS A 14 -7.65 -13.88 -19.94
N GLY A 15 -8.98 -13.85 -20.04
CA GLY A 15 -9.86 -14.87 -19.49
C GLY A 15 -9.83 -16.22 -20.25
N VAL A 16 -9.27 -16.22 -21.47
CA VAL A 16 -9.16 -17.43 -22.31
C VAL A 16 -7.90 -18.21 -21.97
N CYS A 17 -6.73 -17.55 -21.95
CA CYS A 17 -5.44 -18.23 -21.77
C CYS A 17 -4.72 -17.86 -20.44
N GLY A 18 -5.28 -17.01 -19.61
CA GLY A 18 -4.72 -16.59 -18.32
C GLY A 18 -3.49 -15.68 -18.38
N LYS A 19 -2.93 -15.43 -19.56
CA LYS A 19 -1.73 -14.60 -19.71
C LYS A 19 -2.07 -13.11 -19.62
N PRO A 20 -1.09 -12.24 -19.28
CA PRO A 20 -1.33 -10.80 -19.20
C PRO A 20 -1.75 -10.22 -20.55
N MET A 21 -2.54 -9.17 -20.50
CA MET A 21 -2.84 -8.34 -21.65
C MET A 21 -1.91 -7.13 -21.65
N THR A 22 -1.32 -6.87 -22.81
CA THR A 22 -0.33 -5.81 -23.00
C THR A 22 -0.93 -4.65 -23.79
N SER A 23 -0.32 -3.48 -23.65
CA SER A 23 -0.64 -2.33 -24.50
C SER A 23 -0.31 -2.63 -25.97
N ASP A 24 -1.20 -2.20 -26.84
CA ASP A 24 -1.04 -2.23 -28.29
C ASP A 24 -1.66 -0.97 -28.90
N SER A 25 -1.25 -0.57 -30.07
CA SER A 25 -1.82 0.57 -30.78
C SER A 25 -1.98 0.25 -32.25
N GLY A 26 -2.98 0.86 -32.87
CA GLY A 26 -3.20 0.81 -34.30
C GLY A 26 -3.62 2.18 -34.81
N THR A 27 -3.26 2.49 -36.04
CA THR A 27 -3.69 3.72 -36.69
C THR A 27 -4.97 3.44 -37.49
N SER A 28 -6.02 4.23 -37.21
CA SER A 28 -7.27 4.15 -37.96
C SER A 28 -7.10 4.67 -39.40
N LYS A 29 -8.06 4.40 -40.25
CA LYS A 29 -8.07 4.93 -41.63
C LYS A 29 -8.08 6.47 -41.67
N SER A 30 -8.55 7.12 -40.63
CA SER A 30 -8.55 8.58 -40.44
C SER A 30 -7.23 9.14 -39.91
N GLY A 31 -6.21 8.31 -39.65
CA GLY A 31 -4.92 8.75 -39.09
C GLY A 31 -4.90 8.82 -37.56
N GLU A 32 -6.01 8.54 -36.89
CA GLU A 32 -6.08 8.56 -35.41
C GLU A 32 -5.43 7.32 -34.80
N VAL A 33 -4.61 7.49 -33.76
CA VAL A 33 -3.99 6.39 -33.03
C VAL A 33 -4.97 5.86 -32.00
N VAL A 34 -5.44 4.64 -32.21
CA VAL A 34 -6.33 3.93 -31.28
C VAL A 34 -5.51 2.96 -30.42
N ARG A 35 -5.73 2.98 -29.12
CA ARG A 35 -5.00 2.16 -28.14
C ARG A 35 -5.84 1.00 -27.65
N TYR A 36 -5.19 -0.15 -27.45
CA TYR A 36 -5.84 -1.41 -27.10
C TYR A 36 -5.12 -2.13 -25.96
N TYR A 37 -5.88 -2.94 -25.23
CA TYR A 37 -5.36 -4.07 -24.45
C TYR A 37 -5.45 -5.33 -25.31
N LYS A 38 -4.32 -5.98 -25.60
CA LYS A 38 -4.20 -7.19 -26.43
C LYS A 38 -3.54 -8.31 -25.65
N CYS A 39 -4.08 -9.51 -25.77
CA CYS A 39 -3.50 -10.69 -25.14
C CYS A 39 -2.06 -10.90 -25.60
N PHE A 40 -1.13 -11.09 -24.65
CA PHE A 40 0.28 -11.34 -24.95
C PHE A 40 0.47 -12.54 -25.86
N THR A 41 -0.21 -13.67 -25.58
CA THR A 41 -0.15 -14.87 -26.40
C THR A 41 -0.59 -14.61 -27.84
N ARG A 42 -1.68 -13.85 -28.04
CA ARG A 42 -2.14 -13.45 -29.38
C ARG A 42 -1.14 -12.51 -30.07
N LYS A 43 -0.54 -11.60 -29.33
CA LYS A 43 0.46 -10.64 -29.86
C LYS A 43 1.72 -11.35 -30.33
N SER A 44 2.14 -12.42 -29.64
CA SER A 44 3.32 -13.23 -29.96
C SER A 44 3.05 -14.40 -30.92
N GLY A 45 1.87 -14.49 -31.53
CA GLY A 45 1.53 -15.56 -32.46
C GLY A 45 1.17 -16.90 -31.82
N GLY A 46 0.95 -16.96 -30.51
CA GLY A 46 0.72 -18.18 -29.73
C GLY A 46 -0.72 -18.74 -29.74
N GLY A 47 -1.56 -18.39 -30.72
CA GLY A 47 -2.84 -19.05 -30.96
C GLY A 47 -4.00 -18.68 -30.01
N CYS A 48 -3.88 -17.66 -29.18
CA CYS A 48 -5.02 -17.19 -28.39
C CYS A 48 -5.99 -16.36 -29.23
N GLU A 49 -7.27 -16.75 -29.22
CA GLU A 49 -8.30 -16.10 -30.04
C GLU A 49 -8.93 -14.85 -29.40
N LYS A 50 -8.57 -14.51 -28.14
CA LYS A 50 -9.11 -13.35 -27.43
C LYS A 50 -8.95 -12.07 -28.23
N MET A 51 -10.07 -11.42 -28.55
CA MET A 51 -10.06 -10.15 -29.29
C MET A 51 -9.47 -9.01 -28.44
N PRO A 52 -8.70 -8.11 -29.07
CA PRO A 52 -8.27 -6.88 -28.42
C PRO A 52 -9.48 -6.03 -28.00
N ILE A 53 -9.38 -5.33 -26.88
CA ILE A 53 -10.37 -4.35 -26.45
C ILE A 53 -9.75 -2.94 -26.48
N ARG A 54 -10.51 -1.94 -26.87
CA ARG A 54 -10.07 -0.54 -26.82
C ARG A 54 -9.79 -0.12 -25.38
N LYS A 55 -8.70 0.61 -25.20
CA LYS A 55 -8.25 1.13 -23.89
C LYS A 55 -9.34 1.95 -23.21
N ASP A 56 -9.89 2.93 -23.94
CA ASP A 56 -10.89 3.85 -23.45
C ASP A 56 -12.16 3.13 -22.97
N ILE A 57 -12.62 2.14 -23.72
CA ILE A 57 -13.81 1.35 -23.38
C ILE A 57 -13.57 0.53 -22.10
N LEU A 58 -12.47 -0.23 -22.04
CA LEU A 58 -12.18 -1.07 -20.89
C LEU A 58 -11.99 -0.22 -19.62
N GLU A 59 -11.19 0.84 -19.72
CA GLU A 59 -10.91 1.70 -18.56
C GLU A 59 -12.18 2.40 -18.07
N GLN A 60 -13.06 2.86 -18.96
CA GLN A 60 -14.33 3.47 -18.59
C GLN A 60 -15.25 2.47 -17.87
N ILE A 61 -15.41 1.26 -18.41
CA ILE A 61 -16.22 0.22 -17.75
C ILE A 61 -15.70 -0.08 -16.36
N VAL A 62 -14.37 -0.21 -16.19
CA VAL A 62 -13.75 -0.49 -14.92
C VAL A 62 -13.93 0.68 -13.93
N ILE A 63 -13.82 1.92 -14.42
CA ILE A 63 -14.07 3.12 -13.63
C ILE A 63 -15.51 3.13 -13.13
N ASP A 64 -16.48 3.01 -14.02
CA ASP A 64 -17.90 3.10 -13.70
C ASP A 64 -18.35 2.00 -12.74
N THR A 65 -17.88 0.76 -13.01
CA THR A 65 -18.16 -0.38 -12.12
C THR A 65 -17.56 -0.16 -10.73
N THR A 66 -16.33 0.32 -10.66
CA THR A 66 -15.66 0.58 -9.36
C THR A 66 -16.35 1.72 -8.61
N LEU A 67 -16.70 2.81 -9.28
CA LEU A 67 -17.47 3.91 -8.67
C LEU A 67 -18.82 3.42 -8.14
N GLY A 68 -19.50 2.54 -8.87
CA GLY A 68 -20.74 1.90 -8.42
C GLY A 68 -20.56 1.11 -7.11
N VAL A 69 -19.47 0.36 -6.98
CA VAL A 69 -19.14 -0.35 -5.74
C VAL A 69 -18.94 0.61 -4.56
N PHE A 70 -18.37 1.78 -4.78
CA PHE A 70 -18.16 2.80 -3.75
C PHE A 70 -19.39 3.68 -3.47
N CYS A 71 -20.43 3.63 -4.30
CA CYS A 71 -21.73 4.20 -3.97
C CYS A 71 -22.44 3.42 -2.87
N ASP A 72 -22.10 2.13 -2.70
CA ASP A 72 -22.60 1.33 -1.60
C ASP A 72 -21.91 1.69 -0.28
N THR A 73 -22.72 2.19 0.65
CA THR A 73 -22.26 2.65 1.96
C THR A 73 -21.60 1.53 2.76
N THR A 74 -22.08 0.30 2.64
CA THR A 74 -21.54 -0.86 3.37
C THR A 74 -20.11 -1.17 2.92
N THR A 75 -19.83 -1.10 1.63
CA THR A 75 -18.48 -1.31 1.06
C THR A 75 -17.48 -0.26 1.56
N VAL A 76 -17.89 1.01 1.65
CA VAL A 76 -17.04 2.09 2.17
C VAL A 76 -16.75 1.89 3.66
N PHE A 77 -17.73 1.44 4.43
CA PHE A 77 -17.55 1.12 5.85
C PHE A 77 -16.61 -0.06 6.06
N ASP A 78 -16.80 -1.17 5.34
CA ASP A 78 -15.94 -2.35 5.40
C ASP A 78 -14.48 -2.00 5.05
N LEU A 79 -14.29 -1.18 4.02
CA LEU A 79 -12.96 -0.71 3.64
C LEU A 79 -12.31 0.16 4.73
N ALA A 80 -13.08 1.08 5.32
CA ALA A 80 -12.59 1.92 6.41
C ALA A 80 -12.17 1.08 7.62
N GLU A 81 -12.95 0.07 8.00
CA GLU A 81 -12.60 -0.85 9.09
C GLU A 81 -11.33 -1.64 8.80
N ARG A 82 -11.17 -2.17 7.60
CA ARG A 82 -9.94 -2.88 7.19
C ARG A 82 -8.70 -1.97 7.19
N ILE A 83 -8.84 -0.71 6.79
CA ILE A 83 -7.77 0.29 6.86
C ILE A 83 -7.37 0.52 8.32
N MET A 84 -8.36 0.72 9.20
CA MET A 84 -8.12 0.94 10.62
C MET A 84 -7.48 -0.28 11.29
N GLU A 85 -7.94 -1.48 10.99
CA GLU A 85 -7.36 -2.71 11.52
C GLU A 85 -5.91 -2.90 11.06
N ARG A 86 -5.60 -2.70 9.78
CA ARG A 86 -4.22 -2.70 9.28
C ARG A 86 -3.35 -1.62 9.91
N HIS A 87 -3.92 -0.45 10.18
CA HIS A 87 -3.20 0.61 10.90
C HIS A 87 -2.87 0.18 12.33
N LYS A 88 -3.84 -0.39 13.08
CA LYS A 88 -3.61 -0.94 14.41
C LYS A 88 -2.53 -2.01 14.43
N GLN A 89 -2.58 -2.97 13.48
CA GLN A 89 -1.55 -4.02 13.36
C GLN A 89 -0.17 -3.42 13.09
N ARG A 90 -0.07 -2.44 12.18
CA ARG A 90 1.21 -1.77 11.89
C ARG A 90 1.77 -1.01 13.10
N VAL A 91 0.90 -0.41 13.89
CA VAL A 91 1.26 0.25 15.16
C VAL A 91 1.73 -0.78 16.18
N ALA A 92 1.01 -1.91 16.32
CA ALA A 92 1.38 -3.00 17.23
C ALA A 92 2.71 -3.67 16.85
N ASP A 93 2.98 -3.80 15.54
CA ASP A 93 4.21 -4.39 14.97
C ASP A 93 5.32 -3.35 14.76
N ASN A 94 5.34 -2.26 15.51
CA ASN A 94 6.36 -1.22 15.35
C ASN A 94 7.77 -1.75 15.68
N ALA A 95 8.43 -2.34 14.68
CA ALA A 95 9.76 -2.91 14.81
C ALA A 95 10.81 -1.90 15.31
N MET A 96 10.63 -0.61 14.96
CA MET A 96 11.52 0.46 15.43
C MET A 96 11.37 0.69 16.93
N LEU A 97 10.14 0.76 17.43
CA LEU A 97 9.87 0.93 18.86
C LEU A 97 10.45 -0.25 19.66
N ASN A 98 10.21 -1.49 19.19
CA ASN A 98 10.75 -2.70 19.80
C ASN A 98 12.28 -2.70 19.84
N LEU A 99 12.94 -2.23 18.77
CA LEU A 99 14.40 -2.09 18.72
C LEU A 99 14.90 -1.05 19.72
N LEU A 100 14.27 0.11 19.78
CA LEU A 100 14.63 1.18 20.72
C LEU A 100 14.42 0.76 22.18
N GLU A 101 13.35 0.03 22.48
CA GLU A 101 13.08 -0.48 23.83
C GLU A 101 14.13 -1.54 24.25
N ARG A 102 14.60 -2.38 23.33
CA ARG A 102 15.72 -3.28 23.58
C ARG A 102 17.03 -2.52 23.85
N GLU A 103 17.35 -1.54 23.00
CA GLU A 103 18.55 -0.71 23.17
C GLU A 103 18.52 0.05 24.49
N ARG A 104 17.36 0.58 24.89
CA ARG A 104 17.13 1.19 26.21
C ARG A 104 17.45 0.23 27.34
N ALA A 105 16.89 -0.98 27.28
CA ALA A 105 17.08 -2.00 28.31
C ALA A 105 18.57 -2.44 28.43
N GLU A 106 19.27 -2.59 27.30
CA GLU A 106 20.70 -2.91 27.27
C GLU A 106 21.54 -1.78 27.85
N THR A 107 21.24 -0.52 27.49
CA THR A 107 21.93 0.66 28.04
C THR A 107 21.71 0.81 29.54
N GLN A 108 20.48 0.62 30.00
CA GLN A 108 20.16 0.65 31.42
C GLN A 108 20.94 -0.44 32.21
N ARG A 109 20.94 -1.68 31.70
CA ARG A 109 21.73 -2.77 32.32
C ARG A 109 23.22 -2.44 32.39
N ALA A 110 23.77 -1.78 31.38
CA ALA A 110 25.17 -1.37 31.37
C ALA A 110 25.43 -0.29 32.45
N ILE A 111 24.52 0.64 32.66
CA ILE A 111 24.59 1.63 33.75
C ILE A 111 24.53 0.93 35.12
N ASP A 112 23.57 0.04 35.31
CA ASP A 112 23.38 -0.70 36.56
C ASP A 112 24.63 -1.51 36.92
N ASN A 113 25.23 -2.20 35.94
CA ASN A 113 26.47 -2.95 36.12
C ASN A 113 27.65 -2.04 36.50
N MET A 114 27.76 -0.85 35.89
CA MET A 114 28.79 0.11 36.25
C MET A 114 28.57 0.67 37.67
N MET A 115 27.34 0.98 38.02
CA MET A 115 27.01 1.44 39.39
C MET A 115 27.40 0.38 40.44
N ASN A 116 27.05 -0.88 40.19
CA ASN A 116 27.47 -2.00 41.05
C ASN A 116 28.99 -2.14 41.18
N ALA A 117 29.76 -1.96 40.07
CA ALA A 117 31.21 -1.98 40.12
C ALA A 117 31.79 -0.80 40.93
N MET A 118 31.19 0.37 40.79
CA MET A 118 31.58 1.56 41.57
C MET A 118 31.30 1.39 43.07
N GLU A 119 30.19 0.76 43.44
CA GLU A 119 29.87 0.42 44.83
C GLU A 119 30.90 -0.56 45.44
N GLN A 120 31.47 -1.44 44.62
CA GLN A 120 32.55 -2.35 45.00
C GLN A 120 33.96 -1.69 45.05
N GLY A 121 34.01 -0.36 44.83
CA GLY A 121 35.26 0.42 44.91
C GLY A 121 36.05 0.52 43.61
N ILE A 122 35.50 0.04 42.48
CA ILE A 122 36.16 0.13 41.16
C ILE A 122 35.82 1.49 40.55
N VAL A 123 36.57 2.53 40.92
CA VAL A 123 36.36 3.89 40.40
C VAL A 123 37.63 4.42 39.74
N THR A 124 37.54 4.65 38.41
CA THR A 124 38.63 5.25 37.61
C THR A 124 38.09 6.44 36.80
N SER A 125 38.94 7.27 36.24
CA SER A 125 38.53 8.35 35.33
C SER A 125 37.75 7.82 34.12
N SER A 126 38.17 6.66 33.58
CA SER A 126 37.49 6.00 32.47
C SER A 126 36.09 5.49 32.85
N THR A 127 35.88 5.01 34.08
CA THR A 127 34.56 4.59 34.58
C THR A 127 33.59 5.78 34.58
N LYS A 128 34.03 6.93 35.08
CA LYS A 128 33.20 8.14 35.10
C LYS A 128 32.83 8.60 33.69
N SER A 129 33.80 8.66 32.78
CA SER A 129 33.53 9.07 31.39
C SER A 129 32.58 8.11 30.69
N ARG A 130 32.71 6.80 30.95
CA ARG A 130 31.83 5.78 30.37
C ARG A 130 30.41 5.88 30.91
N LEU A 131 30.25 6.14 32.21
CA LEU A 131 28.92 6.32 32.83
C LEU A 131 28.19 7.50 32.20
N VAL A 132 28.83 8.67 32.09
CA VAL A 132 28.25 9.86 31.44
C VAL A 132 27.84 9.57 30.00
N HIS A 133 28.68 8.81 29.26
CA HIS A 133 28.33 8.43 27.89
C HIS A 133 27.08 7.54 27.82
N LEU A 134 26.94 6.58 28.75
CA LEU A 134 25.78 5.70 28.81
C LEU A 134 24.49 6.46 29.22
N GLU A 135 24.60 7.38 30.18
CA GLU A 135 23.50 8.25 30.59
C GLU A 135 23.00 9.13 29.42
N ASN A 136 23.91 9.78 28.69
CA ASN A 136 23.54 10.56 27.50
C ASN A 136 22.92 9.69 26.41
N LYS A 137 23.42 8.47 26.21
CA LYS A 137 22.84 7.52 25.27
C LYS A 137 21.42 7.11 25.70
N LEU A 138 21.20 6.88 26.98
CA LEU A 138 19.86 6.54 27.51
C LEU A 138 18.86 7.66 27.26
N GLU A 139 19.25 8.91 27.52
CA GLU A 139 18.42 10.08 27.24
C GLU A 139 18.08 10.24 25.76
N GLU A 140 19.06 10.01 24.87
CA GLU A 140 18.83 10.02 23.41
C GLU A 140 17.83 8.95 22.97
N VAL A 141 17.96 7.72 23.51
CA VAL A 141 17.07 6.61 23.18
C VAL A 141 15.66 6.87 23.74
N ASP A 142 15.54 7.40 24.96
CA ASP A 142 14.25 7.77 25.56
C ASP A 142 13.55 8.87 24.74
N GLY A 143 14.29 9.85 24.22
CA GLY A 143 13.77 10.84 23.29
C GLY A 143 13.22 10.22 21.99
N LYS A 144 13.94 9.27 21.40
CA LYS A 144 13.51 8.54 20.20
C LYS A 144 12.25 7.70 20.45
N ILE A 145 12.17 7.02 21.60
CA ILE A 145 10.99 6.25 22.03
C ILE A 145 9.78 7.17 22.16
N LEU A 146 9.95 8.34 22.78
CA LEU A 146 8.87 9.32 22.91
C LEU A 146 8.33 9.78 21.54
N ILE A 147 9.21 10.05 20.59
CA ILE A 147 8.83 10.43 19.22
C ILE A 147 8.05 9.28 18.55
N GLU A 148 8.53 8.03 18.63
CA GLU A 148 7.84 6.88 18.03
C GLU A 148 6.46 6.65 18.65
N ARG A 149 6.34 6.71 19.98
CA ARG A 149 5.06 6.61 20.70
C ARG A 149 4.10 7.75 20.36
N THR A 150 4.62 8.93 20.04
CA THR A 150 3.78 10.07 19.61
C THR A 150 3.20 9.83 18.21
N LYS A 151 3.96 9.22 17.29
CA LYS A 151 3.47 8.80 15.98
C LYS A 151 2.32 7.77 16.09
N GLU A 152 2.37 6.86 17.05
CA GLU A 152 1.32 5.88 17.33
C GLU A 152 0.02 6.50 17.83
N LYS A 153 0.10 7.60 18.57
CA LYS A 153 -1.06 8.30 19.15
C LYS A 153 -1.92 9.05 18.12
N VAL A 154 -1.52 9.12 16.84
CA VAL A 154 -2.39 9.63 15.79
C VAL A 154 -3.56 8.65 15.61
N SER A 155 -4.56 8.81 16.45
CA SER A 155 -5.81 8.04 16.40
C SER A 155 -6.53 8.35 15.09
N MET A 156 -6.48 7.41 14.16
CA MET A 156 -7.23 7.48 12.91
C MET A 156 -8.71 7.21 13.25
N LYS A 157 -9.57 8.22 13.14
CA LYS A 157 -11.00 8.05 13.35
C LYS A 157 -11.66 7.48 12.09
N ARG A 158 -12.62 6.60 12.26
CA ARG A 158 -13.38 5.98 11.17
C ARG A 158 -13.99 7.00 10.23
N GLU A 159 -14.57 8.06 10.79
CA GLU A 159 -15.22 9.14 10.05
C GLU A 159 -14.24 9.88 9.14
N ASP A 160 -13.01 10.08 9.59
CA ASP A 160 -11.96 10.75 8.81
C ASP A 160 -11.49 9.87 7.64
N VAL A 161 -11.38 8.55 7.85
CA VAL A 161 -11.08 7.58 6.79
C VAL A 161 -12.18 7.56 5.73
N ILE A 162 -13.45 7.51 6.16
CA ILE A 162 -14.60 7.53 5.25
C ILE A 162 -14.63 8.82 4.44
N ARG A 163 -14.42 9.97 5.10
CA ARG A 163 -14.36 11.27 4.45
C ARG A 163 -13.24 11.32 3.42
N PHE A 164 -12.05 10.87 3.80
CA PHE A 164 -10.89 10.80 2.91
C PHE A 164 -11.17 9.94 1.67
N LEU A 165 -11.75 8.75 1.84
CA LEU A 165 -12.10 7.86 0.73
C LEU A 165 -13.10 8.53 -0.23
N ARG A 166 -14.15 9.16 0.29
CA ARG A 166 -15.14 9.88 -0.52
C ARG A 166 -14.53 11.06 -1.27
N ASP A 167 -13.68 11.83 -0.61
CA ASP A 167 -13.00 12.98 -1.23
C ASP A 167 -12.00 12.54 -2.30
N ALA A 168 -11.25 11.45 -2.06
CA ALA A 168 -10.31 10.89 -3.02
C ALA A 168 -11.03 10.39 -4.29
N ILE A 169 -12.20 9.74 -4.13
CA ILE A 169 -13.04 9.30 -5.26
C ILE A 169 -13.51 10.49 -6.09
N ARG A 170 -13.89 11.59 -5.44
CA ARG A 170 -14.39 12.79 -6.14
C ARG A 170 -13.27 13.56 -6.87
N LYS A 171 -12.09 13.70 -6.23
CA LYS A 171 -10.99 14.54 -6.74
C LYS A 171 -10.16 13.84 -7.80
N ASN A 172 -9.86 12.57 -7.62
CA ASN A 172 -8.98 11.82 -8.53
C ASN A 172 -9.37 10.34 -8.64
N PRO A 173 -10.52 10.04 -9.28
CA PRO A 173 -11.05 8.69 -9.36
C PRO A 173 -10.08 7.71 -10.04
N LYS A 174 -9.40 8.13 -11.12
CA LYS A 174 -8.47 7.28 -11.88
C LYS A 174 -7.30 6.77 -11.03
N GLN A 175 -6.66 7.64 -10.27
CA GLN A 175 -5.51 7.28 -9.43
C GLN A 175 -5.92 6.33 -8.31
N LEU A 176 -7.05 6.62 -7.65
CA LEU A 176 -7.57 5.77 -6.59
C LEU A 176 -7.96 4.39 -7.11
N ILE A 177 -8.69 4.34 -8.23
CA ILE A 177 -9.12 3.10 -8.89
C ILE A 177 -7.91 2.25 -9.26
N GLY A 178 -6.86 2.85 -9.85
CA GLY A 178 -5.63 2.16 -10.16
C GLY A 178 -4.97 1.51 -8.92
N THR A 179 -5.09 2.12 -7.75
CA THR A 179 -4.56 1.57 -6.50
C THR A 179 -5.45 0.47 -5.91
N LEU A 180 -6.77 0.62 -6.01
CA LEU A 180 -7.73 -0.31 -5.41
C LEU A 180 -7.86 -1.62 -6.17
N ILE A 181 -7.62 -1.61 -7.49
CA ILE A 181 -7.73 -2.81 -8.33
C ILE A 181 -6.50 -3.69 -8.19
N LYS A 182 -6.72 -4.95 -7.82
CA LYS A 182 -5.71 -6.00 -7.79
C LYS A 182 -5.43 -6.55 -9.17
N LYS A 183 -6.49 -6.97 -9.88
CA LYS A 183 -6.45 -7.47 -11.25
C LYS A 183 -7.82 -7.39 -11.92
N VAL A 184 -7.82 -7.37 -13.25
CA VAL A 184 -8.99 -7.46 -14.11
C VAL A 184 -8.82 -8.68 -15.02
N VAL A 185 -9.80 -9.56 -15.10
CA VAL A 185 -9.80 -10.70 -16.00
C VAL A 185 -10.86 -10.46 -17.08
N LEU A 186 -10.42 -10.39 -18.33
CA LEU A 186 -11.26 -10.07 -19.48
C LEU A 186 -11.62 -11.32 -20.25
N TYR A 187 -12.89 -11.73 -20.18
CA TYR A 187 -13.51 -12.75 -21.02
C TYR A 187 -14.15 -12.09 -22.25
N ASP A 188 -14.75 -12.87 -23.14
CA ASP A 188 -15.44 -12.32 -24.32
C ASP A 188 -16.83 -11.78 -23.95
N ASP A 189 -17.46 -12.38 -22.96
CA ASP A 189 -18.83 -12.10 -22.50
C ASP A 189 -18.91 -11.29 -21.20
N ARG A 190 -17.80 -11.21 -20.44
CA ARG A 190 -17.79 -10.57 -19.13
C ARG A 190 -16.42 -10.06 -18.73
N ILE A 191 -16.42 -9.15 -17.74
CA ILE A 191 -15.22 -8.60 -17.08
C ILE A 191 -15.31 -8.95 -15.60
N GLN A 192 -14.26 -9.54 -15.03
CA GLN A 192 -14.16 -9.79 -13.61
C GLN A 192 -13.12 -8.86 -12.98
N ILE A 193 -13.54 -8.04 -12.04
CA ILE A 193 -12.67 -7.10 -11.32
C ILE A 193 -12.42 -7.64 -9.93
N TYR A 194 -11.14 -7.69 -9.55
CA TYR A 194 -10.67 -8.11 -8.23
C TYR A 194 -10.06 -6.91 -7.52
N TYR A 195 -10.53 -6.63 -6.33
CA TYR A 195 -10.07 -5.50 -5.51
C TYR A 195 -9.06 -5.94 -4.45
N ASN A 196 -8.19 -5.02 -4.03
CA ASN A 196 -7.19 -5.27 -2.98
C ASN A 196 -7.82 -5.37 -1.58
N PHE A 197 -9.04 -4.89 -1.41
CA PHE A 197 -9.74 -4.78 -0.14
C PHE A 197 -10.91 -5.77 0.01
N SER A 198 -11.24 -6.53 -1.00
CA SER A 198 -12.38 -7.45 -0.97
C SER A 198 -12.02 -8.77 -1.64
N ASP A 199 -12.43 -9.87 -1.01
CA ASP A 199 -12.39 -11.19 -1.65
C ASP A 199 -13.61 -11.40 -2.58
N ARG A 200 -14.55 -10.44 -2.62
CA ARG A 200 -15.69 -10.45 -3.53
C ARG A 200 -15.24 -10.13 -4.95
N LYS A 201 -15.78 -10.91 -5.89
CA LYS A 201 -15.65 -10.65 -7.33
C LYS A 201 -16.85 -9.81 -7.76
N THR A 202 -16.62 -8.70 -8.43
CA THR A 202 -17.66 -7.94 -9.12
C THR A 202 -17.63 -8.35 -10.59
N GLN A 203 -18.76 -8.79 -11.10
CA GLN A 203 -18.94 -9.17 -12.51
C GLN A 203 -19.54 -8.02 -13.29
#